data_401a631f6e1e3be95b2d65647c319c50
#
_entry.id   401a631f6e1e3be95b2d65647c319c50
#
_cell.length_a   1.000
_cell.length_b   1.000
_cell.length_c   1.000
_cell.angle_alpha   90.00
_cell.angle_beta   90.00
_cell.angle_gamma   90.00
#
_symmetry.space_group_name_H-M   'P 1'
#
loop_
_entity.id
_entity.type
_entity.pdbx_description
1 polymer ?
#
loop_
_entity_poly.entity_id
_entity_poly.type
_entity_poly.pdbx_seq_one_letter_code
_entity_poly.pdbx_strand_id
1 'polypeptide(L)'
;MKSSFNTRTLRATTFQRAAIAVATVSLAAGAAHASEKVVRTPQGDVTVLTADADAQRKVPDLPASHPFATEKQRAAVAPLPWPAIEGARPKGDEAPLPVPRRPFLDTTTQGGSALPFAEYQARQQFGDAWRRIEALEGRDVEQPARQAADKDGAHHPYVRYPGNYYTFQWTAAPWNKIGKLYFTTPGGGSSYCTANVASGNSVIVTAAHCVYSRGQGFNRNFVFVPADRYGVAPYGRYGWQSATVLNSWINDGGRRWDVAVIRLAGEASTGQPVTNYVGWLGRSWDWGYEQQTSSHGYASNLSTQHTHICAGRSYGSSWEGSDVLVQGCDMTYGSSGGGWLRNYTPNSHGGNHVNGVVSGPHIGDFGNSYVGPRFSSANIVPLCNVAGC
;
A
#
# COMPACT_ATOMS: atom_id res chain seq x y z
N MET A 1 -9.44 -27.67 66.14
CA MET A 1 -8.72 -27.57 64.88
C MET A 1 -9.25 -26.36 64.11
N LYS A 2 -8.48 -25.26 64.11
CA LYS A 2 -8.87 -23.99 63.44
C LYS A 2 -8.16 -23.96 62.09
N SER A 3 -8.92 -23.91 60.98
CA SER A 3 -8.42 -23.69 59.63
C SER A 3 -8.45 -22.20 59.34
N SER A 4 -7.30 -21.62 59.03
CA SER A 4 -7.15 -20.22 58.64
C SER A 4 -7.23 -20.10 57.13
N PHE A 5 -8.18 -19.36 56.62
CA PHE A 5 -8.27 -18.94 55.22
C PHE A 5 -7.36 -17.73 54.95
N ASN A 6 -6.44 -17.89 54.04
CA ASN A 6 -5.51 -16.84 53.60
C ASN A 6 -6.10 -16.15 52.37
N THR A 7 -6.61 -14.95 52.54
CA THR A 7 -7.10 -14.06 51.47
C THR A 7 -5.93 -13.39 50.77
N ARG A 8 -5.63 -13.80 49.52
CA ARG A 8 -4.71 -13.07 48.63
C ARG A 8 -5.45 -11.90 47.95
N THR A 9 -5.05 -10.71 48.34
CA THR A 9 -5.45 -9.45 47.72
C THR A 9 -4.85 -9.36 46.32
N LEU A 10 -5.70 -9.33 45.29
CA LEU A 10 -5.33 -8.99 43.91
C LEU A 10 -5.06 -7.48 43.83
N ARG A 11 -3.83 -7.11 43.56
CA ARG A 11 -3.47 -5.73 43.22
C ARG A 11 -3.94 -5.45 41.78
N ALA A 12 -4.87 -4.51 41.66
CA ALA A 12 -5.25 -3.93 40.37
C ALA A 12 -4.09 -3.11 39.80
N THR A 13 -3.55 -3.52 38.70
CA THR A 13 -2.58 -2.74 37.90
C THR A 13 -3.33 -1.66 37.14
N THR A 14 -3.14 -0.44 37.57
CA THR A 14 -3.65 0.76 36.87
C THR A 14 -2.89 0.94 35.58
N PHE A 15 -3.56 0.77 34.44
CA PHE A 15 -3.03 1.16 33.16
C PHE A 15 -2.94 2.70 33.09
N GLN A 16 -1.73 3.23 33.21
CA GLN A 16 -1.46 4.64 32.89
C GLN A 16 -1.66 4.86 31.38
N ARG A 17 -2.68 5.63 31.03
CA ARG A 17 -2.82 6.17 29.68
C ARG A 17 -1.71 7.20 29.47
N ALA A 18 -0.75 6.87 28.60
CA ALA A 18 0.28 7.81 28.19
C ALA A 18 -0.38 9.00 27.47
N ALA A 19 -0.17 10.19 27.99
CA ALA A 19 -0.61 11.43 27.36
C ALA A 19 0.22 11.67 26.10
N ILE A 20 -0.44 11.80 24.96
CA ILE A 20 0.17 12.14 23.66
C ILE A 20 0.38 13.67 23.65
N ALA A 21 1.64 14.10 23.66
CA ALA A 21 1.98 15.51 23.50
C ALA A 21 1.98 15.89 22.01
N VAL A 22 1.24 16.93 21.68
CA VAL A 22 1.07 17.44 20.31
C VAL A 22 1.82 18.76 20.17
N ALA A 23 2.79 18.82 19.28
CA ALA A 23 3.43 20.07 18.87
C ALA A 23 2.92 20.46 17.47
N THR A 24 2.32 21.63 17.36
CA THR A 24 1.87 22.22 16.08
C THR A 24 2.87 23.27 15.62
N VAL A 25 3.40 23.12 14.41
CA VAL A 25 4.14 24.19 13.71
C VAL A 25 3.21 24.70 12.61
N SER A 26 2.76 25.93 12.73
CA SER A 26 1.93 26.61 11.72
C SER A 26 2.80 27.54 10.89
N LEU A 27 2.89 27.28 9.59
CA LEU A 27 3.42 28.21 8.60
C LEU A 27 2.25 28.84 7.85
N ALA A 28 2.08 30.14 8.00
CA ALA A 28 0.98 30.90 7.39
C ALA A 28 1.37 31.43 6.02
N ALA A 29 0.60 31.09 4.98
CA ALA A 29 0.38 31.90 3.79
C ALA A 29 -0.85 31.39 3.02
N GLY A 30 -1.80 32.26 2.74
CA GLY A 30 -3.16 32.00 2.27
C GLY A 30 -3.28 31.28 0.93
N ALA A 31 -3.70 30.09 1.02
CA ALA A 31 -4.47 29.23 0.13
C ALA A 31 -4.89 28.03 0.99
N ALA A 32 -6.03 27.42 0.75
CA ALA A 32 -6.50 26.27 1.50
C ALA A 32 -5.40 25.19 1.58
N HIS A 33 -4.78 25.02 2.73
CA HIS A 33 -3.55 24.22 2.87
C HIS A 33 -3.79 23.01 3.76
N ALA A 34 -3.40 21.85 3.22
CA ALA A 34 -3.21 20.64 4.01
C ALA A 34 -2.26 20.95 5.19
N SER A 35 -2.61 20.52 6.40
CA SER A 35 -1.81 20.76 7.61
C SER A 35 -0.91 19.57 7.91
N GLU A 36 0.35 19.84 8.20
CA GLU A 36 1.31 18.85 8.65
C GLU A 36 1.42 18.84 10.18
N LYS A 37 1.48 17.65 10.76
CA LYS A 37 1.61 17.46 12.20
C LYS A 37 2.47 16.26 12.50
N VAL A 38 3.45 16.44 13.41
CA VAL A 38 4.21 15.33 13.97
C VAL A 38 3.46 14.75 15.17
N VAL A 39 3.28 13.44 15.16
CA VAL A 39 2.68 12.67 16.26
C VAL A 39 3.73 11.73 16.83
N ARG A 40 3.98 11.86 18.13
CA ARG A 40 4.89 10.97 18.84
C ARG A 40 4.20 9.67 19.19
N THR A 41 4.87 8.57 18.88
CA THR A 41 4.41 7.23 19.29
C THR A 41 5.51 6.50 20.06
N PRO A 42 5.18 5.48 20.85
CA PRO A 42 6.20 4.69 21.56
C PRO A 42 7.23 4.02 20.62
N GLN A 43 6.87 3.81 19.35
CA GLN A 43 7.71 3.15 18.34
C GLN A 43 8.46 4.13 17.44
N GLY A 44 8.25 5.43 17.61
CA GLY A 44 8.89 6.49 16.83
C GLY A 44 7.87 7.53 16.34
N ASP A 45 8.38 8.65 15.90
CA ASP A 45 7.56 9.76 15.45
C ASP A 45 7.03 9.50 14.03
N VAL A 46 5.79 9.92 13.78
CA VAL A 46 5.16 9.90 12.46
C VAL A 46 4.71 11.31 12.08
N THR A 47 4.81 11.64 10.81
CA THR A 47 4.29 12.91 10.28
C THR A 47 2.99 12.62 9.52
N VAL A 48 1.95 13.37 9.85
CA VAL A 48 0.62 13.30 9.24
C VAL A 48 0.37 14.57 8.45
N LEU A 49 0.08 14.40 7.18
CA LEU A 49 -0.54 15.42 6.34
C LEU A 49 -2.05 15.21 6.39
N THR A 50 -2.80 16.23 6.79
CA THR A 50 -4.27 16.19 6.80
C THR A 50 -4.79 17.04 5.66
N ALA A 51 -5.73 16.50 4.90
CA ALA A 51 -6.41 17.23 3.85
C ALA A 51 -7.24 18.38 4.45
N ASP A 52 -7.43 19.46 3.69
CA ASP A 52 -8.28 20.57 4.11
C ASP A 52 -9.68 20.12 4.45
N ALA A 53 -10.34 20.87 5.35
CA ALA A 53 -11.72 20.62 5.76
C ALA A 53 -12.69 20.58 4.56
N ASP A 54 -12.40 21.32 3.50
CA ASP A 54 -13.20 21.30 2.26
C ASP A 54 -12.93 20.05 1.43
N ALA A 55 -11.73 19.51 1.45
CA ALA A 55 -11.40 18.19 0.86
C ALA A 55 -11.96 17.02 1.67
N GLN A 56 -12.27 17.24 2.95
CA GLN A 56 -12.91 16.24 3.84
C GLN A 56 -14.43 16.25 3.76
N ARG A 57 -15.03 17.39 3.39
CA ARG A 57 -16.47 17.46 3.11
C ARG A 57 -16.71 16.65 1.86
N LYS A 58 -17.76 15.78 1.89
CA LYS A 58 -18.27 15.00 0.75
C LYS A 58 -17.80 15.63 -0.55
N VAL A 59 -16.80 15.05 -1.21
CA VAL A 59 -16.34 15.54 -2.49
C VAL A 59 -17.41 15.13 -3.49
N PRO A 60 -18.38 16.02 -3.82
CA PRO A 60 -19.25 15.76 -4.93
C PRO A 60 -18.35 15.82 -6.14
N ASP A 61 -18.27 14.77 -6.90
CA ASP A 61 -17.44 14.60 -8.08
C ASP A 61 -16.16 15.43 -8.06
N LEU A 62 -15.00 14.77 -8.05
CA LEU A 62 -13.73 15.49 -8.16
C LEU A 62 -13.93 16.63 -9.15
N PRO A 63 -13.77 17.90 -8.77
CA PRO A 63 -14.08 19.03 -9.66
C PRO A 63 -13.40 18.77 -11.00
N ALA A 64 -14.02 19.16 -12.09
CA ALA A 64 -13.48 18.93 -13.44
C ALA A 64 -12.04 19.44 -13.59
N SER A 65 -11.64 20.41 -12.77
CA SER A 65 -10.28 20.94 -12.65
C SER A 65 -9.32 20.00 -11.91
N HIS A 66 -9.79 18.95 -11.24
CA HIS A 66 -8.91 18.03 -10.53
C HIS A 66 -8.10 17.20 -11.55
N PRO A 67 -6.75 17.04 -11.36
CA PRO A 67 -5.89 16.41 -12.35
C PRO A 67 -6.23 14.95 -12.66
N PHE A 68 -7.06 14.31 -11.84
CA PHE A 68 -7.47 12.89 -11.99
C PHE A 68 -8.99 12.72 -12.07
N ALA A 69 -9.72 13.77 -12.43
CA ALA A 69 -11.18 13.74 -12.51
C ALA A 69 -11.67 12.78 -13.60
N THR A 70 -11.07 12.82 -14.78
CA THR A 70 -11.49 12.05 -15.94
C THR A 70 -10.63 10.79 -16.15
N GLU A 71 -11.20 9.80 -16.82
CA GLU A 71 -10.48 8.60 -17.23
C GLU A 71 -9.29 8.94 -18.14
N LYS A 72 -9.49 9.83 -19.13
CA LYS A 72 -8.42 10.27 -20.05
C LYS A 72 -7.24 10.85 -19.28
N GLN A 73 -7.49 11.66 -18.27
CA GLN A 73 -6.44 12.20 -17.40
C GLN A 73 -5.69 11.08 -16.69
N ARG A 74 -6.42 10.14 -16.06
CA ARG A 74 -5.79 9.02 -15.32
C ARG A 74 -5.03 8.06 -16.22
N ALA A 75 -5.56 7.74 -17.40
CA ALA A 75 -4.89 6.88 -18.36
C ALA A 75 -3.59 7.46 -18.91
N ALA A 76 -3.45 8.79 -18.91
CA ALA A 76 -2.27 9.50 -19.38
C ALA A 76 -1.19 9.70 -18.29
N VAL A 77 -1.45 9.32 -17.02
CA VAL A 77 -0.50 9.55 -15.92
C VAL A 77 0.67 8.58 -16.02
N ALA A 78 1.89 9.12 -15.96
CA ALA A 78 3.10 8.33 -15.91
C ALA A 78 3.35 7.76 -14.50
N PRO A 79 3.97 6.58 -14.39
CA PRO A 79 4.33 6.00 -13.10
C PRO A 79 5.41 6.82 -12.41
N LEU A 80 5.40 6.81 -11.07
CA LEU A 80 6.47 7.39 -10.30
C LEU A 80 7.76 6.58 -10.50
N PRO A 81 8.87 7.20 -10.89
CA PRO A 81 10.17 6.54 -10.86
C PRO A 81 10.56 6.12 -9.45
N TRP A 82 11.31 5.03 -9.33
CA TRP A 82 11.85 4.64 -8.02
C TRP A 82 12.78 5.69 -7.48
N PRO A 83 12.72 5.98 -6.17
CA PRO A 83 13.62 6.92 -5.56
C PRO A 83 15.06 6.41 -5.65
N ALA A 84 16.02 7.31 -5.90
CA ALA A 84 17.40 7.02 -5.64
C ALA A 84 17.57 6.81 -4.13
N ILE A 85 17.86 5.59 -3.70
CA ILE A 85 18.20 5.33 -2.30
C ILE A 85 19.71 5.46 -2.18
N GLU A 86 20.13 6.51 -1.54
CA GLU A 86 21.52 6.70 -1.17
C GLU A 86 21.89 5.66 -0.10
N GLY A 87 22.94 4.93 -0.35
CA GLY A 87 23.51 4.01 0.63
C GLY A 87 23.59 2.58 0.14
N ALA A 88 24.77 2.02 0.35
CA ALA A 88 25.10 0.62 0.20
C ALA A 88 25.01 0.03 -1.21
N ARG A 89 25.80 0.56 -2.14
CA ARG A 89 26.39 -0.39 -3.09
C ARG A 89 27.35 -1.27 -2.29
N PRO A 90 27.22 -2.61 -2.37
CA PRO A 90 28.23 -3.48 -1.78
C PRO A 90 29.60 -3.04 -2.28
N LYS A 91 30.50 -2.70 -1.40
CA LYS A 91 31.90 -2.50 -1.75
C LYS A 91 32.51 -3.87 -1.95
N GLY A 92 32.60 -4.33 -3.20
CA GLY A 92 33.27 -5.59 -3.52
C GLY A 92 32.57 -6.85 -2.98
N ASP A 93 33.31 -7.92 -2.82
CA ASP A 93 32.86 -9.26 -2.39
C ASP A 93 32.50 -9.38 -0.89
N GLU A 94 31.96 -8.33 -0.26
CA GLU A 94 31.51 -8.42 1.12
C GLU A 94 30.34 -9.41 1.21
N ALA A 95 30.56 -10.46 1.98
CA ALA A 95 29.51 -11.44 2.28
C ALA A 95 28.28 -10.74 2.89
N PRO A 96 27.07 -11.13 2.49
CA PRO A 96 25.84 -10.57 3.04
C PRO A 96 25.85 -10.58 4.57
N LEU A 97 25.45 -9.48 5.19
CA LEU A 97 25.32 -9.44 6.65
C LEU A 97 24.33 -10.52 7.09
N PRO A 98 24.64 -11.30 8.13
CA PRO A 98 23.71 -12.32 8.61
C PRO A 98 22.40 -11.63 9.03
N VAL A 99 21.28 -12.09 8.50
CA VAL A 99 19.95 -11.61 8.89
C VAL A 99 19.76 -11.88 10.37
N PRO A 100 19.47 -10.88 11.20
CA PRO A 100 19.28 -11.06 12.63
C PRO A 100 18.18 -12.09 12.90
N ARG A 101 18.49 -13.17 13.58
CA ARG A 101 17.51 -14.13 14.09
C ARG A 101 16.80 -13.48 15.29
N ARG A 102 15.77 -12.70 15.04
CA ARG A 102 14.89 -12.20 16.10
C ARG A 102 13.77 -13.21 16.33
N PRO A 103 13.26 -13.34 17.55
CA PRO A 103 12.01 -14.03 17.76
C PRO A 103 10.93 -13.28 16.98
N PHE A 104 10.23 -13.97 16.09
CA PHE A 104 9.14 -13.40 15.31
C PHE A 104 7.85 -13.52 16.12
N LEU A 105 7.10 -12.45 16.25
CA LEU A 105 5.85 -12.42 17.02
C LEU A 105 4.64 -12.85 16.20
N ASP A 106 4.82 -13.01 14.88
CA ASP A 106 3.83 -13.56 13.94
C ASP A 106 2.43 -12.92 14.10
N THR A 107 2.38 -11.60 14.24
CA THR A 107 1.14 -10.88 14.47
C THR A 107 0.38 -10.64 13.16
N THR A 108 -0.94 -10.81 13.21
CA THR A 108 -1.82 -10.59 12.06
C THR A 108 -3.11 -9.88 12.44
N THR A 109 -3.66 -9.11 11.49
CA THR A 109 -5.06 -8.68 11.50
C THR A 109 -5.80 -9.38 10.38
N GLN A 110 -7.07 -9.66 10.60
CA GLN A 110 -7.89 -10.29 9.57
C GLN A 110 -8.30 -9.31 8.48
N GLY A 111 -8.37 -9.80 7.25
CA GLY A 111 -9.05 -9.13 6.17
C GLY A 111 -10.57 -9.24 6.32
N GLY A 112 -11.31 -8.49 5.52
CA GLY A 112 -12.75 -8.49 5.57
C GLY A 112 -13.40 -8.41 4.20
N SER A 113 -14.65 -8.87 4.15
CA SER A 113 -15.49 -8.86 2.96
C SER A 113 -16.04 -7.46 2.69
N ALA A 114 -16.37 -7.21 1.43
CA ALA A 114 -17.28 -6.15 1.04
C ALA A 114 -18.70 -6.41 1.61
N LEU A 115 -19.58 -5.45 1.47
CA LEU A 115 -20.99 -5.63 1.79
C LEU A 115 -21.63 -6.73 0.92
N PRO A 116 -22.68 -7.39 1.38
CA PRO A 116 -23.47 -8.28 0.54
C PRO A 116 -23.88 -7.59 -0.76
N PHE A 117 -23.78 -8.31 -1.89
CA PHE A 117 -24.09 -7.79 -3.23
C PHE A 117 -23.26 -6.56 -3.67
N ALA A 118 -22.06 -6.34 -3.09
CA ALA A 118 -21.23 -5.18 -3.39
C ALA A 118 -20.88 -5.05 -4.89
N GLU A 119 -20.59 -6.16 -5.59
CA GLU A 119 -20.36 -6.15 -7.02
C GLU A 119 -21.62 -5.72 -7.78
N TYR A 120 -22.77 -6.24 -7.42
CA TYR A 120 -24.04 -5.82 -8.03
C TYR A 120 -24.28 -4.32 -7.80
N GLN A 121 -24.09 -3.85 -6.58
CA GLN A 121 -24.21 -2.42 -6.25
C GLN A 121 -23.22 -1.56 -7.05
N ALA A 122 -21.96 -2.01 -7.19
CA ALA A 122 -20.97 -1.33 -7.99
C ALA A 122 -21.36 -1.29 -9.48
N ARG A 123 -21.88 -2.40 -10.04
CA ARG A 123 -22.39 -2.45 -11.41
C ARG A 123 -23.59 -1.52 -11.63
N GLN A 124 -24.47 -1.35 -10.64
CA GLN A 124 -25.56 -0.39 -10.72
C GLN A 124 -25.06 1.05 -10.63
N GLN A 125 -24.19 1.34 -9.70
CA GLN A 125 -23.68 2.69 -9.44
C GLN A 125 -22.69 3.17 -10.52
N PHE A 126 -21.83 2.28 -11.00
CA PHE A 126 -20.74 2.58 -11.93
C PHE A 126 -20.91 1.82 -13.26
N GLY A 127 -22.14 1.54 -13.68
CA GLY A 127 -22.44 0.67 -14.82
C GLY A 127 -21.79 1.10 -16.13
N ASP A 128 -21.62 2.40 -16.36
CA ASP A 128 -20.88 2.90 -17.53
C ASP A 128 -19.41 2.50 -17.49
N ALA A 129 -18.77 2.56 -16.34
CA ALA A 129 -17.40 2.10 -16.14
C ALA A 129 -17.27 0.60 -16.43
N TRP A 130 -18.17 -0.23 -15.93
CA TRP A 130 -18.17 -1.66 -16.16
C TRP A 130 -18.35 -2.00 -17.65
N ARG A 131 -19.35 -1.42 -18.32
CA ARG A 131 -19.55 -1.62 -19.79
C ARG A 131 -18.34 -1.21 -20.60
N ARG A 132 -17.66 -0.14 -20.17
CA ARG A 132 -16.47 0.36 -20.85
C ARG A 132 -15.28 -0.58 -20.69
N ILE A 133 -15.07 -1.14 -19.50
CA ILE A 133 -14.02 -2.15 -19.27
C ILE A 133 -14.30 -3.39 -20.13
N GLU A 134 -15.52 -3.91 -20.14
CA GLU A 134 -15.91 -5.06 -20.94
C GLU A 134 -15.66 -4.82 -22.45
N ALA A 135 -15.94 -3.60 -22.94
CA ALA A 135 -15.68 -3.23 -24.32
C ALA A 135 -14.18 -3.11 -24.64
N LEU A 136 -13.36 -2.68 -23.70
CA LEU A 136 -11.90 -2.58 -23.85
C LEU A 136 -11.27 -3.98 -23.78
N GLU A 137 -11.66 -4.82 -22.85
CA GLU A 137 -11.18 -6.21 -22.72
C GLU A 137 -11.53 -7.05 -23.96
N GLY A 138 -12.69 -6.82 -24.56
CA GLY A 138 -13.08 -7.47 -25.81
C GLY A 138 -12.22 -7.08 -27.02
N ARG A 139 -11.51 -5.95 -26.96
CA ARG A 139 -10.56 -5.51 -27.99
C ARG A 139 -9.14 -5.99 -27.73
N ASP A 140 -8.75 -6.08 -26.47
CA ASP A 140 -7.44 -6.53 -26.01
C ASP A 140 -7.33 -8.07 -25.94
N VAL A 141 -8.14 -8.81 -26.71
CA VAL A 141 -7.97 -10.25 -26.90
C VAL A 141 -6.73 -10.55 -27.78
N GLU A 142 -5.69 -9.74 -27.67
CA GLU A 142 -4.35 -10.25 -27.83
C GLU A 142 -4.10 -11.19 -26.66
N GLN A 143 -4.04 -12.44 -27.00
CA GLN A 143 -3.78 -13.63 -26.21
C GLN A 143 -3.23 -13.31 -24.82
N PRO A 144 -3.85 -13.84 -23.76
CA PRO A 144 -3.22 -13.77 -22.45
C PRO A 144 -1.75 -14.13 -22.69
N ALA A 145 -0.87 -13.20 -22.35
CA ALA A 145 0.54 -13.43 -22.57
C ALA A 145 0.84 -14.84 -22.06
N ARG A 146 1.10 -15.76 -22.94
CA ARG A 146 1.33 -17.18 -22.70
C ARG A 146 2.64 -17.37 -21.93
N GLN A 147 2.85 -16.57 -20.91
CA GLN A 147 4.05 -16.67 -20.12
C GLN A 147 3.73 -16.35 -18.67
N ALA A 148 3.22 -17.35 -17.99
CA ALA A 148 3.86 -17.70 -16.74
C ALA A 148 5.31 -18.03 -17.16
N ALA A 149 6.17 -17.05 -17.18
CA ALA A 149 7.58 -17.30 -17.40
C ALA A 149 8.14 -17.67 -16.03
N ASP A 150 8.54 -18.93 -15.86
CA ASP A 150 9.52 -19.26 -14.86
C ASP A 150 10.76 -18.43 -15.20
N LYS A 151 10.94 -17.34 -14.48
CA LYS A 151 12.12 -16.51 -14.59
C LYS A 151 12.98 -16.80 -13.41
N ASP A 152 14.17 -17.22 -13.68
CA ASP A 152 15.22 -17.31 -12.70
C ASP A 152 15.83 -15.90 -12.58
N GLY A 153 15.38 -15.14 -11.58
CA GLY A 153 16.20 -14.06 -11.07
C GLY A 153 17.44 -14.73 -10.51
N ALA A 154 18.64 -14.20 -10.73
CA ALA A 154 19.90 -14.87 -10.46
C ALA A 154 19.99 -15.55 -9.07
N HIS A 155 19.11 -15.17 -8.13
CA HIS A 155 19.06 -15.70 -6.76
C HIS A 155 17.65 -15.95 -6.20
N HIS A 156 16.58 -15.51 -6.92
CA HIS A 156 15.21 -15.51 -6.39
C HIS A 156 14.21 -15.95 -7.46
N PRO A 157 13.97 -17.24 -7.63
CA PRO A 157 13.02 -17.74 -8.62
C PRO A 157 11.61 -17.27 -8.33
N TYR A 158 10.87 -16.92 -9.39
CA TYR A 158 9.49 -16.42 -9.32
C TYR A 158 8.70 -16.79 -10.56
N VAL A 159 7.38 -16.77 -10.44
CA VAL A 159 6.45 -16.84 -11.56
C VAL A 159 5.76 -15.49 -11.70
N ARG A 160 5.75 -14.95 -12.91
CA ARG A 160 5.02 -13.72 -13.21
C ARG A 160 3.83 -14.02 -14.11
N TYR A 161 2.69 -13.43 -13.77
CA TYR A 161 1.50 -13.50 -14.60
C TYR A 161 0.68 -12.20 -14.53
N PRO A 162 -0.06 -11.86 -15.61
CA PRO A 162 -0.88 -10.67 -15.63
C PRO A 162 -2.18 -10.86 -14.83
N GLY A 163 -2.70 -9.78 -14.27
CA GLY A 163 -3.96 -9.76 -13.54
C GLY A 163 -5.21 -9.94 -14.40
N ASN A 164 -5.06 -10.01 -15.71
CA ASN A 164 -6.11 -10.37 -16.66
C ASN A 164 -6.01 -11.82 -17.18
N TYR A 165 -5.20 -12.66 -16.52
CA TYR A 165 -5.03 -14.06 -16.91
C TYR A 165 -6.36 -14.82 -16.96
N TYR A 166 -7.29 -14.49 -16.05
CA TYR A 166 -8.66 -14.95 -16.09
C TYR A 166 -9.61 -13.76 -16.28
N THR A 167 -10.60 -13.92 -17.13
CA THR A 167 -11.66 -12.94 -17.32
C THR A 167 -12.31 -12.60 -15.97
N PHE A 168 -12.48 -11.30 -15.69
CA PHE A 168 -13.05 -10.78 -14.44
C PHE A 168 -12.30 -11.13 -13.14
N GLN A 169 -11.07 -11.62 -13.20
CA GLN A 169 -10.26 -11.88 -12.00
C GLN A 169 -10.16 -10.64 -11.10
N TRP A 170 -10.11 -9.46 -11.66
CA TRP A 170 -10.02 -8.19 -10.97
C TRP A 170 -11.25 -7.84 -10.11
N THR A 171 -12.38 -8.53 -10.28
CA THR A 171 -13.58 -8.35 -9.43
C THR A 171 -13.47 -9.13 -8.12
N ALA A 172 -12.60 -10.13 -8.07
CA ALA A 172 -12.45 -11.03 -6.95
C ALA A 172 -11.38 -10.57 -5.95
N ALA A 173 -11.48 -11.05 -4.71
CA ALA A 173 -10.42 -10.89 -3.71
C ALA A 173 -9.19 -11.76 -4.08
N PRO A 174 -7.95 -11.26 -3.92
CA PRO A 174 -7.56 -9.96 -3.36
C PRO A 174 -7.49 -8.82 -4.39
N TRP A 175 -7.69 -9.08 -5.68
CA TRP A 175 -7.44 -8.18 -6.80
C TRP A 175 -8.23 -6.87 -6.71
N ASN A 176 -9.52 -6.95 -6.35
CA ASN A 176 -10.39 -5.79 -6.22
C ASN A 176 -9.99 -4.84 -5.09
N LYS A 177 -9.12 -5.28 -4.17
CA LYS A 177 -8.63 -4.49 -3.03
C LYS A 177 -7.32 -3.77 -3.32
N ILE A 178 -6.76 -4.00 -4.52
CA ILE A 178 -5.52 -3.41 -5.01
C ILE A 178 -5.88 -2.42 -6.11
N GLY A 179 -5.27 -1.25 -6.08
CA GLY A 179 -5.62 -0.19 -7.03
C GLY A 179 -4.46 0.75 -7.32
N LYS A 180 -4.69 1.67 -8.24
CA LYS A 180 -3.78 2.79 -8.48
C LYS A 180 -4.01 3.91 -7.49
N LEU A 181 -2.93 4.45 -6.97
CA LEU A 181 -2.88 5.68 -6.20
C LEU A 181 -2.30 6.77 -7.07
N TYR A 182 -3.14 7.67 -7.54
CA TYR A 182 -2.76 8.85 -8.31
C TYR A 182 -2.46 10.01 -7.36
N PHE A 183 -1.49 10.85 -7.71
CA PHE A 183 -1.13 12.03 -6.91
C PHE A 183 -0.38 13.07 -7.73
N THR A 184 -0.27 14.27 -7.16
CA THR A 184 0.57 15.35 -7.66
C THR A 184 1.83 15.42 -6.83
N THR A 185 3.00 15.41 -7.47
CA THR A 185 4.29 15.56 -6.80
C THR A 185 4.50 17.00 -6.31
N PRO A 186 5.43 17.27 -5.37
CA PRO A 186 5.73 18.63 -4.92
C PRO A 186 6.13 19.58 -6.08
N GLY A 187 6.75 19.04 -7.13
CA GLY A 187 7.09 19.78 -8.35
C GLY A 187 5.91 20.02 -9.31
N GLY A 188 4.68 19.63 -8.95
CA GLY A 188 3.47 19.84 -9.74
C GLY A 188 3.19 18.78 -10.80
N GLY A 189 4.06 17.80 -11.00
CA GLY A 189 3.84 16.68 -11.92
C GLY A 189 2.81 15.69 -11.41
N SER A 190 2.01 15.09 -12.31
CA SER A 190 1.11 14.00 -11.98
C SER A 190 1.82 12.67 -12.07
N SER A 191 1.58 11.77 -11.10
CA SER A 191 2.16 10.43 -11.09
C SER A 191 1.24 9.40 -10.43
N TYR A 192 1.59 8.11 -10.49
CA TYR A 192 0.89 7.06 -9.78
C TYR A 192 1.82 6.03 -9.17
N CYS A 193 1.31 5.37 -8.16
CA CYS A 193 1.81 4.17 -7.52
C CYS A 193 0.71 3.12 -7.42
N THR A 194 1.03 1.97 -6.86
CA THR A 194 0.07 0.95 -6.43
C THR A 194 -0.22 1.11 -4.94
N ALA A 195 -1.46 0.83 -4.52
CA ALA A 195 -1.83 0.80 -3.10
C ALA A 195 -2.85 -0.30 -2.83
N ASN A 196 -3.06 -0.62 -1.55
CA ASN A 196 -3.83 -1.77 -1.10
C ASN A 196 -4.79 -1.37 0.02
N VAL A 197 -6.08 -1.70 -0.10
CA VAL A 197 -7.03 -1.51 1.00
C VAL A 197 -6.71 -2.52 2.09
N ALA A 198 -6.23 -2.07 3.23
CA ALA A 198 -5.66 -2.91 4.28
C ALA A 198 -6.27 -2.68 5.68
N SER A 199 -7.45 -2.07 5.74
CA SER A 199 -8.20 -1.88 6.98
C SER A 199 -9.68 -1.65 6.70
N GLY A 200 -10.53 -2.13 7.60
CA GLY A 200 -11.98 -1.88 7.60
C GLY A 200 -12.35 -0.40 7.71
N ASN A 201 -11.43 0.45 8.15
CA ASN A 201 -11.62 1.90 8.29
C ASN A 201 -11.22 2.70 7.03
N SER A 202 -11.24 2.07 5.86
CA SER A 202 -10.87 2.71 4.59
C SER A 202 -9.44 3.27 4.58
N VAL A 203 -8.50 2.55 5.18
CA VAL A 203 -7.08 2.88 5.14
C VAL A 203 -6.39 2.02 4.09
N ILE A 204 -5.64 2.68 3.22
CA ILE A 204 -4.77 2.02 2.25
C ILE A 204 -3.32 2.06 2.72
N VAL A 205 -2.57 1.03 2.33
CA VAL A 205 -1.12 0.93 2.54
C VAL A 205 -0.42 1.03 1.20
N THR A 206 0.67 1.80 1.16
CA THR A 206 1.52 2.02 -0.01
C THR A 206 2.97 2.26 0.43
N ALA A 207 3.88 2.54 -0.51
CA ALA A 207 5.24 2.95 -0.19
C ALA A 207 5.30 4.40 0.30
N ALA A 208 6.22 4.72 1.20
CA ALA A 208 6.35 6.08 1.72
C ALA A 208 6.81 7.07 0.64
N HIS A 209 7.66 6.65 -0.31
CA HIS A 209 8.07 7.52 -1.42
C HIS A 209 6.90 7.90 -2.35
N CYS A 210 5.79 7.15 -2.34
CA CYS A 210 4.56 7.51 -3.05
C CYS A 210 3.78 8.62 -2.32
N VAL A 211 4.11 8.89 -1.07
CA VAL A 211 3.40 9.85 -0.20
C VAL A 211 4.28 11.06 0.09
N TYR A 212 5.56 10.84 0.30
CA TYR A 212 6.53 11.87 0.66
C TYR A 212 7.79 11.76 -0.19
N SER A 213 8.03 12.75 -1.03
CA SER A 213 9.26 12.88 -1.82
C SER A 213 10.35 13.49 -0.94
N ARG A 214 11.35 12.68 -0.57
CA ARG A 214 12.44 13.13 0.32
C ARG A 214 13.10 14.40 -0.20
N GLY A 215 13.31 15.36 0.68
CA GLY A 215 13.87 16.67 0.36
C GLY A 215 12.94 17.63 -0.38
N GLN A 216 11.74 17.18 -0.75
CA GLN A 216 10.76 18.00 -1.48
C GLN A 216 9.41 18.15 -0.74
N GLY A 217 9.05 17.21 0.13
CA GLY A 217 7.81 17.25 0.91
C GLY A 217 6.75 16.26 0.45
N PHE A 218 5.54 16.42 0.96
CA PHE A 218 4.41 15.55 0.66
C PHE A 218 3.93 15.70 -0.79
N ASN A 219 3.62 14.56 -1.41
CA ASN A 219 2.73 14.51 -2.58
C ASN A 219 1.31 14.93 -2.15
N ARG A 220 0.48 15.33 -3.09
CA ARG A 220 -0.84 15.92 -2.83
C ARG A 220 -1.88 15.40 -3.82
N ASN A 221 -3.14 15.80 -3.63
CA ASN A 221 -4.24 15.46 -4.53
C ASN A 221 -4.39 13.95 -4.74
N PHE A 222 -4.23 13.18 -3.66
CA PHE A 222 -4.35 11.73 -3.75
C PHE A 222 -5.74 11.30 -4.18
N VAL A 223 -5.78 10.41 -5.16
CA VAL A 223 -6.99 9.71 -5.60
C VAL A 223 -6.67 8.22 -5.72
N PHE A 224 -7.36 7.40 -4.95
CA PHE A 224 -7.26 5.95 -5.04
C PHE A 224 -8.38 5.40 -5.90
N VAL A 225 -8.03 4.50 -6.82
CA VAL A 225 -8.97 3.79 -7.69
C VAL A 225 -8.74 2.29 -7.51
N PRO A 226 -9.58 1.60 -6.71
CA PRO A 226 -9.47 0.15 -6.54
C PRO A 226 -9.81 -0.56 -7.85
N ALA A 227 -9.06 -1.61 -8.14
CA ALA A 227 -9.18 -2.38 -9.39
C ALA A 227 -9.16 -1.51 -10.65
N ASP A 228 -8.34 -0.45 -10.66
CA ASP A 228 -8.21 0.42 -11.86
C ASP A 228 -7.91 -0.43 -13.10
N ARG A 229 -8.68 -0.21 -14.15
CA ARG A 229 -8.46 -0.84 -15.44
C ARG A 229 -8.61 0.19 -16.54
N TYR A 230 -7.56 0.36 -17.34
CA TYR A 230 -7.53 1.33 -18.43
C TYR A 230 -7.81 2.79 -17.97
N GLY A 231 -7.53 3.12 -16.70
CA GLY A 231 -7.92 4.40 -16.10
C GLY A 231 -9.41 4.48 -15.70
N VAL A 232 -10.18 3.43 -15.93
CA VAL A 232 -11.59 3.32 -15.54
C VAL A 232 -11.70 2.90 -14.08
N ALA A 233 -12.71 3.41 -13.37
CA ALA A 233 -12.92 3.20 -11.94
C ALA A 233 -14.17 2.33 -11.69
N PRO A 234 -14.08 0.99 -11.73
CA PRO A 234 -15.23 0.10 -11.62
C PRO A 234 -15.88 0.09 -10.23
N TYR A 235 -15.12 0.51 -9.21
CA TYR A 235 -15.59 0.63 -7.81
C TYR A 235 -15.52 2.09 -7.31
N GLY A 236 -15.52 3.06 -8.23
CA GLY A 236 -15.48 4.48 -7.89
C GLY A 236 -14.07 5.01 -7.61
N ARG A 237 -14.03 6.26 -7.14
CA ARG A 237 -12.80 7.05 -6.90
C ARG A 237 -12.84 7.58 -5.48
N TYR A 238 -11.73 7.49 -4.79
CA TYR A 238 -11.63 7.86 -3.39
C TYR A 238 -10.55 8.91 -3.21
N GLY A 239 -10.95 10.09 -2.74
CA GLY A 239 -10.03 11.10 -2.24
C GLY A 239 -9.39 10.66 -0.90
N TRP A 240 -8.70 11.56 -0.27
CA TRP A 240 -7.96 11.29 0.95
C TRP A 240 -8.35 12.24 2.09
N GLN A 241 -8.21 11.78 3.31
CA GLN A 241 -8.39 12.57 4.53
C GLN A 241 -7.06 12.89 5.20
N SER A 242 -6.20 11.89 5.31
CA SER A 242 -4.85 12.05 5.86
C SER A 242 -3.88 11.06 5.24
N ALA A 243 -2.63 11.47 5.14
CA ALA A 243 -1.51 10.66 4.69
C ALA A 243 -0.44 10.67 5.78
N THR A 244 0.06 9.49 6.16
CA THR A 244 0.94 9.32 7.31
C THR A 244 2.21 8.59 6.89
N VAL A 245 3.36 9.17 7.22
CA VAL A 245 4.70 8.61 6.99
C VAL A 245 5.52 8.59 8.27
N LEU A 246 6.48 7.69 8.35
CA LEU A 246 7.45 7.65 9.45
C LEU A 246 8.45 8.82 9.34
N ASN A 247 8.79 9.45 10.45
CA ASN A 247 9.87 10.45 10.47
C ASN A 247 11.22 9.82 10.08
N SER A 248 11.43 8.55 10.37
CA SER A 248 12.60 7.82 9.90
C SER A 248 12.69 7.72 8.38
N TRP A 249 11.54 7.65 7.66
CA TRP A 249 11.56 7.78 6.19
C TRP A 249 12.01 9.18 5.77
N ILE A 250 11.46 10.21 6.38
CA ILE A 250 11.79 11.62 6.05
C ILE A 250 13.28 11.89 6.26
N ASN A 251 13.82 11.46 7.39
CA ASN A 251 15.17 11.76 7.83
C ASN A 251 16.21 10.83 7.21
N ASP A 252 15.99 9.52 7.30
CA ASP A 252 16.99 8.50 6.97
C ASP A 252 16.78 7.93 5.56
N GLY A 253 15.52 7.72 5.14
CA GLY A 253 15.16 7.21 3.82
C GLY A 253 15.51 5.74 3.58
N GLY A 254 15.80 4.98 4.62
CA GLY A 254 16.09 3.55 4.50
C GLY A 254 14.87 2.74 4.05
N ARG A 255 15.07 1.71 3.23
CA ARG A 255 13.99 0.90 2.66
C ARG A 255 13.06 0.29 3.69
N ARG A 256 13.53 -0.05 4.88
CA ARG A 256 12.71 -0.54 5.99
C ARG A 256 11.65 0.46 6.47
N TRP A 257 11.81 1.73 6.13
CA TRP A 257 10.91 2.82 6.47
C TRP A 257 10.01 3.24 5.29
N ASP A 258 10.22 2.66 4.11
CA ASP A 258 9.48 3.01 2.90
C ASP A 258 8.07 2.39 2.88
N VAL A 259 7.29 2.71 3.89
CA VAL A 259 5.88 2.35 4.03
C VAL A 259 5.10 3.54 4.54
N ALA A 260 3.92 3.75 3.99
CA ALA A 260 2.99 4.79 4.38
C ALA A 260 1.56 4.28 4.38
N VAL A 261 0.70 4.99 5.09
CA VAL A 261 -0.74 4.76 5.09
C VAL A 261 -1.50 6.02 4.73
N ILE A 262 -2.60 5.87 4.02
CA ILE A 262 -3.52 6.96 3.69
C ILE A 262 -4.92 6.56 4.14
N ARG A 263 -5.55 7.41 4.93
CA ARG A 263 -6.97 7.30 5.23
C ARG A 263 -7.75 7.94 4.09
N LEU A 264 -8.64 7.17 3.48
CA LEU A 264 -9.45 7.62 2.37
C LEU A 264 -10.68 8.37 2.85
N ALA A 265 -11.13 9.30 2.01
CA ALA A 265 -12.47 9.85 2.08
C ALA A 265 -13.50 8.83 1.53
N GLY A 266 -14.78 9.17 1.58
CA GLY A 266 -15.81 8.42 0.88
C GLY A 266 -15.66 8.49 -0.64
N GLU A 267 -16.32 7.58 -1.32
CA GLU A 267 -16.37 7.58 -2.79
C GLU A 267 -16.96 8.90 -3.31
N ALA A 268 -16.39 9.43 -4.38
CA ALA A 268 -16.62 10.80 -4.85
C ALA A 268 -18.10 11.13 -5.11
N SER A 269 -18.88 10.21 -5.64
CA SER A 269 -20.31 10.45 -5.97
C SER A 269 -21.29 9.99 -4.87
N THR A 270 -20.92 8.96 -4.11
CA THR A 270 -21.82 8.32 -3.14
C THR A 270 -21.49 8.63 -1.68
N GLY A 271 -20.25 9.05 -1.39
CA GLY A 271 -19.74 9.19 -0.03
C GLY A 271 -19.50 7.87 0.70
N GLN A 272 -19.70 6.72 0.06
CA GLN A 272 -19.54 5.41 0.68
C GLN A 272 -18.07 5.05 0.88
N PRO A 273 -17.70 4.37 1.98
CA PRO A 273 -16.34 3.91 2.20
C PRO A 273 -15.94 2.83 1.17
N VAL A 274 -14.67 2.81 0.79
CA VAL A 274 -14.12 1.84 -0.19
C VAL A 274 -14.38 0.39 0.23
N THR A 275 -14.35 0.14 1.52
CA THR A 275 -14.56 -1.20 2.11
C THR A 275 -15.94 -1.77 1.88
N ASN A 276 -16.94 -0.92 1.64
CA ASN A 276 -18.28 -1.38 1.28
C ASN A 276 -18.31 -2.12 -0.06
N TYR A 277 -17.49 -1.67 -1.01
CA TYR A 277 -17.44 -2.25 -2.36
C TYR A 277 -16.42 -3.38 -2.51
N VAL A 278 -15.24 -3.25 -1.90
CA VAL A 278 -14.16 -4.21 -2.14
C VAL A 278 -13.70 -4.98 -0.90
N GLY A 279 -14.14 -4.58 0.31
CA GLY A 279 -13.60 -5.13 1.55
C GLY A 279 -12.16 -4.67 1.79
N TRP A 280 -11.37 -5.42 2.55
CA TRP A 280 -9.99 -5.10 2.88
C TRP A 280 -9.12 -6.35 3.05
N LEU A 281 -7.82 -6.18 2.86
CA LEU A 281 -6.78 -7.19 3.13
C LEU A 281 -6.45 -7.20 4.63
N GLY A 282 -6.08 -8.35 5.15
CA GLY A 282 -5.42 -8.43 6.44
C GLY A 282 -4.01 -7.83 6.39
N ARG A 283 -3.41 -7.61 7.53
CA ARG A 283 -2.00 -7.21 7.66
C ARG A 283 -1.27 -8.20 8.54
N SER A 284 0.01 -8.43 8.22
CA SER A 284 0.93 -9.23 9.04
C SER A 284 2.17 -8.42 9.31
N TRP A 285 2.68 -8.50 10.52
CA TRP A 285 3.95 -7.87 10.88
C TRP A 285 4.73 -8.73 11.88
N ASP A 286 6.02 -8.49 11.95
CA ASP A 286 6.97 -9.26 12.75
C ASP A 286 7.08 -10.75 12.37
N TRP A 287 6.66 -11.11 11.14
CA TRP A 287 6.82 -12.45 10.58
C TRP A 287 8.24 -12.66 10.05
N GLY A 288 8.64 -13.93 9.91
CA GLY A 288 9.91 -14.31 9.32
C GLY A 288 10.11 -13.75 7.90
N TYR A 289 11.34 -13.69 7.45
CA TYR A 289 11.66 -13.18 6.11
C TYR A 289 11.27 -14.14 5.00
N GLU A 290 11.43 -15.46 5.28
CA GLU A 290 11.17 -16.49 4.29
C GLU A 290 9.71 -16.89 4.28
N GLN A 291 8.98 -16.44 3.27
CA GLN A 291 7.56 -16.68 3.13
C GLN A 291 7.20 -16.88 1.66
N GLN A 292 6.17 -17.69 1.39
CA GLN A 292 5.51 -17.65 0.10
C GLN A 292 4.73 -16.34 -0.01
N THR A 293 5.09 -15.54 -0.99
CA THR A 293 4.47 -14.22 -1.24
C THR A 293 4.02 -14.10 -2.69
N SER A 294 2.96 -13.35 -2.88
CA SER A 294 2.61 -12.79 -4.18
C SER A 294 2.58 -11.28 -4.07
N SER A 295 3.38 -10.62 -4.87
CA SER A 295 3.41 -9.18 -4.94
C SER A 295 2.67 -8.68 -6.17
N HIS A 296 1.95 -7.59 -6.02
CA HIS A 296 1.02 -7.07 -6.99
C HIS A 296 1.40 -5.64 -7.38
N GLY A 297 1.25 -5.27 -8.64
CA GLY A 297 1.54 -3.90 -9.05
C GLY A 297 1.12 -3.55 -10.46
N TYR A 298 0.94 -2.26 -10.71
CA TYR A 298 0.70 -1.66 -12.02
C TYR A 298 2.04 -1.25 -12.64
N ALA A 299 2.75 -2.21 -13.21
CA ALA A 299 4.13 -2.03 -13.68
C ALA A 299 4.20 -1.47 -15.09
N SER A 300 4.93 -0.37 -15.28
CA SER A 300 5.02 0.33 -16.58
C SER A 300 5.73 -0.44 -17.68
N ASN A 301 6.65 -1.33 -17.30
CA ASN A 301 7.37 -2.16 -18.28
C ASN A 301 6.54 -3.35 -18.79
N LEU A 302 5.39 -3.61 -18.20
CA LEU A 302 4.49 -4.70 -18.58
C LEU A 302 3.18 -4.16 -19.15
N SER A 303 2.29 -3.70 -18.28
CA SER A 303 1.10 -2.96 -18.64
C SER A 303 0.68 -2.04 -17.51
N THR A 304 0.35 -0.80 -17.85
CA THR A 304 -0.25 0.13 -16.88
C THR A 304 -1.77 -0.06 -16.76
N GLN A 305 -2.37 -0.90 -17.59
CA GLN A 305 -3.83 -1.03 -17.70
C GLN A 305 -4.43 -1.97 -16.68
N HIS A 306 -3.63 -2.87 -16.11
CA HIS A 306 -4.04 -3.83 -15.09
C HIS A 306 -2.85 -4.22 -14.21
N THR A 307 -3.15 -4.86 -13.07
CA THR A 307 -2.10 -5.37 -12.19
C THR A 307 -1.36 -6.56 -12.78
N HIS A 308 -0.10 -6.71 -12.40
CA HIS A 308 0.69 -7.92 -12.59
C HIS A 308 1.02 -8.53 -11.23
N ILE A 309 1.36 -9.80 -11.24
CA ILE A 309 1.79 -10.54 -10.05
C ILE A 309 3.15 -11.15 -10.32
N CYS A 310 4.02 -11.05 -9.31
CA CYS A 310 5.14 -11.95 -9.15
C CYS A 310 4.88 -12.82 -7.91
N ALA A 311 4.87 -14.13 -8.10
CA ALA A 311 4.70 -15.10 -7.04
C ALA A 311 6.00 -15.87 -6.83
N GLY A 312 6.44 -15.96 -5.59
CA GLY A 312 7.69 -16.63 -5.24
C GLY A 312 7.91 -16.62 -3.74
N ARG A 313 9.13 -17.00 -3.34
CA ARG A 313 9.55 -16.95 -1.95
C ARG A 313 10.24 -15.62 -1.67
N SER A 314 9.89 -14.97 -0.57
CA SER A 314 10.63 -13.81 -0.06
C SER A 314 11.76 -14.24 0.85
N TYR A 315 12.78 -13.40 0.96
CA TYR A 315 13.95 -13.56 1.80
C TYR A 315 14.30 -12.26 2.50
N GLY A 316 15.15 -12.31 3.51
CA GLY A 316 15.74 -11.10 4.07
C GLY A 316 16.84 -10.55 3.16
N SER A 317 16.81 -9.26 2.89
CA SER A 317 17.92 -8.60 2.21
C SER A 317 18.99 -8.19 3.20
N SER A 318 20.15 -8.82 3.11
CA SER A 318 21.31 -8.42 3.91
C SER A 318 21.99 -7.15 3.41
N TRP A 319 21.81 -6.81 2.15
CA TRP A 319 22.44 -5.66 1.50
C TRP A 319 21.67 -4.36 1.72
N GLU A 320 20.37 -4.45 1.89
CA GLU A 320 19.47 -3.32 2.06
C GLU A 320 19.19 -3.01 3.54
N GLY A 321 19.77 -3.78 4.45
CA GLY A 321 19.61 -3.65 5.89
C GLY A 321 18.53 -4.53 6.53
N SER A 322 18.40 -4.43 7.85
CA SER A 322 17.38 -5.17 8.59
C SER A 322 15.97 -4.72 8.24
N ASP A 323 15.01 -5.63 8.37
CA ASP A 323 13.59 -5.40 8.09
C ASP A 323 13.29 -5.04 6.62
N VAL A 324 14.10 -5.58 5.70
CA VAL A 324 13.89 -5.49 4.26
C VAL A 324 13.72 -6.89 3.70
N LEU A 325 12.66 -7.07 2.92
CA LEU A 325 12.40 -8.28 2.15
C LEU A 325 12.93 -8.11 0.72
N VAL A 326 13.38 -9.21 0.14
CA VAL A 326 13.67 -9.34 -1.28
C VAL A 326 12.83 -10.47 -1.88
N GLN A 327 12.36 -10.26 -3.10
CA GLN A 327 11.64 -11.26 -3.89
C GLN A 327 12.04 -11.13 -5.36
N GLY A 328 12.11 -12.26 -6.07
CA GLY A 328 12.24 -12.26 -7.53
C GLY A 328 11.03 -11.61 -8.18
N CYS A 329 11.26 -10.64 -9.05
CA CYS A 329 10.24 -9.95 -9.83
C CYS A 329 10.86 -8.98 -10.83
N ASP A 330 10.28 -8.88 -12.02
CA ASP A 330 10.70 -7.96 -13.08
C ASP A 330 9.74 -6.76 -13.28
N MET A 331 8.79 -6.57 -12.40
CA MET A 331 7.95 -5.36 -12.41
C MET A 331 8.80 -4.12 -12.08
N THR A 332 8.52 -2.99 -12.76
CA THR A 332 9.25 -1.73 -12.58
C THR A 332 8.34 -0.60 -12.09
N TYR A 333 8.62 0.63 -12.51
CA TYR A 333 7.92 1.84 -12.07
C TYR A 333 6.40 1.69 -12.07
N GLY A 334 5.75 2.28 -11.10
CA GLY A 334 4.30 2.17 -10.87
C GLY A 334 3.91 0.98 -9.99
N SER A 335 4.72 -0.10 -9.90
CA SER A 335 4.50 -1.18 -8.93
C SER A 335 4.78 -0.77 -7.48
N SER A 336 5.48 0.35 -7.26
CA SER A 336 5.74 0.96 -5.95
C SER A 336 4.49 0.97 -5.09
N GLY A 337 4.61 0.52 -3.84
CA GLY A 337 3.50 0.43 -2.90
C GLY A 337 2.60 -0.79 -3.09
N GLY A 338 2.81 -1.59 -4.14
CA GLY A 338 2.11 -2.84 -4.35
C GLY A 338 2.34 -3.82 -3.20
N GLY A 339 1.26 -4.44 -2.71
CA GLY A 339 1.31 -5.30 -1.53
C GLY A 339 2.02 -6.62 -1.81
N TRP A 340 2.83 -7.04 -0.86
CA TRP A 340 3.34 -8.40 -0.77
C TRP A 340 2.38 -9.20 0.08
N LEU A 341 1.63 -10.09 -0.57
CA LEU A 341 0.59 -10.86 0.10
C LEU A 341 1.13 -12.23 0.50
N ARG A 342 1.17 -12.49 1.80
CA ARG A 342 1.34 -13.85 2.30
C ARG A 342 -0.02 -14.55 2.39
N ASN A 343 0.01 -15.88 2.37
CA ASN A 343 -1.21 -16.70 2.36
C ASN A 343 -2.17 -16.34 1.22
N TYR A 344 -1.61 -16.09 0.03
CA TYR A 344 -2.43 -15.80 -1.14
C TYR A 344 -3.46 -16.90 -1.36
N THR A 345 -4.72 -16.51 -1.29
CA THR A 345 -5.86 -17.39 -1.49
C THR A 345 -6.87 -16.67 -2.37
N PRO A 346 -7.05 -17.10 -3.63
CA PRO A 346 -8.02 -16.50 -4.53
C PRO A 346 -9.43 -16.57 -3.94
N ASN A 347 -10.22 -15.55 -4.17
CA ASN A 347 -11.61 -15.43 -3.71
C ASN A 347 -11.79 -15.49 -2.18
N SER A 348 -10.71 -15.35 -1.40
CA SER A 348 -10.78 -15.33 0.05
C SER A 348 -10.73 -13.90 0.59
N HIS A 349 -11.64 -13.60 1.51
CA HIS A 349 -11.66 -12.33 2.23
C HIS A 349 -10.88 -12.39 3.54
N GLY A 350 -10.79 -13.55 4.18
CA GLY A 350 -10.10 -13.73 5.47
C GLY A 350 -8.61 -14.03 5.38
N GLY A 351 -8.13 -14.52 4.22
CA GLY A 351 -6.73 -14.70 3.90
C GLY A 351 -6.10 -13.42 3.31
N ASN A 352 -4.99 -13.56 2.59
CA ASN A 352 -4.36 -12.46 1.87
C ASN A 352 -3.89 -11.31 2.77
N HIS A 353 -2.82 -11.54 3.52
CA HIS A 353 -2.27 -10.56 4.44
C HIS A 353 -1.12 -9.79 3.79
N VAL A 354 -1.22 -8.46 3.76
CA VAL A 354 -0.09 -7.60 3.37
C VAL A 354 0.96 -7.65 4.47
N ASN A 355 2.19 -8.02 4.13
CA ASN A 355 3.33 -8.07 5.05
C ASN A 355 4.52 -7.23 4.61
N GLY A 356 4.37 -6.50 3.55
CA GLY A 356 5.34 -5.58 2.96
C GLY A 356 4.74 -4.89 1.74
N VAL A 357 5.47 -3.93 1.19
CA VAL A 357 5.10 -3.25 -0.06
C VAL A 357 6.33 -3.11 -0.96
N VAL A 358 6.13 -3.00 -2.26
CA VAL A 358 7.22 -2.77 -3.21
C VAL A 358 7.83 -1.39 -2.97
N SER A 359 9.13 -1.34 -2.72
CA SER A 359 9.92 -0.11 -2.57
C SER A 359 10.73 0.22 -3.81
N GLY A 360 11.40 -0.75 -4.42
CA GLY A 360 12.21 -0.53 -5.60
C GLY A 360 13.09 -1.73 -5.97
N PRO A 361 14.05 -1.56 -6.88
CA PRO A 361 14.89 -2.65 -7.33
C PRO A 361 15.83 -3.11 -6.23
N HIS A 362 16.19 -4.37 -6.23
CA HIS A 362 17.25 -4.91 -5.40
C HIS A 362 18.62 -4.50 -5.95
N ILE A 363 19.51 -4.02 -5.10
CA ILE A 363 20.82 -3.48 -5.51
C ILE A 363 21.68 -4.54 -6.22
N GLY A 364 21.60 -5.79 -5.78
CA GLY A 364 22.43 -6.88 -6.29
C GLY A 364 21.87 -7.58 -7.53
N ASP A 365 20.60 -7.35 -7.91
CA ASP A 365 19.94 -8.08 -8.99
C ASP A 365 18.91 -7.18 -9.71
N PHE A 366 19.42 -6.14 -10.34
CA PHE A 366 18.63 -5.16 -11.08
C PHE A 366 17.80 -5.81 -12.20
N GLY A 367 16.49 -5.60 -12.16
CA GLY A 367 15.57 -6.03 -13.22
C GLY A 367 14.96 -7.42 -13.04
N ASN A 368 15.43 -8.21 -12.07
CA ASN A 368 14.88 -9.53 -11.78
C ASN A 368 14.46 -9.72 -10.32
N SER A 369 14.84 -8.81 -9.45
CA SER A 369 14.42 -8.81 -8.05
C SER A 369 14.13 -7.39 -7.58
N TYR A 370 13.20 -7.26 -6.65
CA TYR A 370 12.94 -6.02 -5.97
C TYR A 370 12.82 -6.23 -4.45
N VAL A 371 12.87 -5.13 -3.75
CA VAL A 371 12.84 -5.08 -2.29
C VAL A 371 11.69 -4.25 -1.78
N GLY A 372 11.36 -4.50 -0.52
CA GLY A 372 10.40 -3.68 0.22
C GLY A 372 10.56 -3.83 1.73
N PRO A 373 10.00 -2.90 2.51
CA PRO A 373 9.97 -3.00 3.95
C PRO A 373 9.23 -4.27 4.38
N ARG A 374 9.83 -5.07 5.24
CA ARG A 374 9.12 -6.08 6.02
C ARG A 374 8.26 -5.35 7.05
N PHE A 375 6.99 -5.62 7.09
CA PHE A 375 6.15 -5.02 8.12
C PHE A 375 6.60 -5.49 9.51
N SER A 376 6.78 -4.53 10.38
CA SER A 376 7.23 -4.74 11.75
C SER A 376 6.51 -3.81 12.71
N SER A 377 6.61 -4.13 14.01
CA SER A 377 6.10 -3.27 15.07
C SER A 377 6.75 -1.87 15.06
N ALA A 378 7.91 -1.72 14.43
CA ALA A 378 8.60 -0.43 14.32
C ALA A 378 8.13 0.42 13.12
N ASN A 379 7.47 -0.15 12.12
CA ASN A 379 7.06 0.60 10.93
C ASN A 379 5.54 0.65 10.73
N ILE A 380 4.86 -0.48 10.47
CA ILE A 380 3.43 -0.44 10.15
C ILE A 380 2.55 -0.12 11.37
N VAL A 381 2.97 -0.54 12.58
CA VAL A 381 2.17 -0.35 13.80
C VAL A 381 2.01 1.13 14.16
N PRO A 382 3.07 1.97 14.27
CA PRO A 382 2.90 3.38 14.57
C PRO A 382 2.08 4.13 13.52
N LEU A 383 2.24 3.79 12.23
CA LEU A 383 1.43 4.36 11.16
C LEU A 383 -0.06 4.03 11.34
N CYS A 384 -0.36 2.77 11.61
CA CYS A 384 -1.73 2.30 11.80
C CYS A 384 -2.38 2.85 13.07
N ASN A 385 -1.63 2.97 14.16
CA ASN A 385 -2.15 3.56 15.41
C ASN A 385 -2.58 5.02 15.21
N VAL A 386 -1.87 5.76 14.38
CA VAL A 386 -2.18 7.17 14.10
C VAL A 386 -3.26 7.31 13.02
N ALA A 387 -3.21 6.50 11.96
CA ALA A 387 -4.20 6.56 10.89
C ALA A 387 -5.53 5.86 11.23
N GLY A 388 -5.59 5.08 12.30
CA GLY A 388 -6.79 4.35 12.72
C GLY A 388 -7.06 3.12 11.86
N CYS A 389 -6.02 2.38 11.45
CA CYS A 389 -6.27 1.09 10.86
C CYS A 389 -6.94 0.17 11.91
#